data_8c181362ce5a83488f229fc688aef9a6
#
_entry.id   8c181362ce5a83488f229fc688aef9a6
#
_cell.length_a   1.000
_cell.length_b   1.000
_cell.length_c   1.000
_cell.angle_alpha   90.00
_cell.angle_beta   90.00
_cell.angle_gamma   90.00
#
_symmetry.space_group_name_H-M   'P 1'
#
loop_
_entity.id
_entity.type
_entity.pdbx_description
1 polymer ?
#
loop_
_entity_poly.entity_id
_entity_poly.type
_entity_poly.pdbx_seq_one_letter_code
_entity_poly.pdbx_strand_id
1 'polypeptide(L)'
;MFTVKSVSILIFIILTTSLFNVYIFYSNSREYDETKGSKYADDERHIANVATYGGSLSLKSIGGGGLPILNVSEYEGENDTMKIQAALDDVPETGAIVFIPSGVWVAAGLRAKSKTFIIGTNGSIIKRPENVTGPLITFSNVSSFAVLNLTFDGESTDDAYGIEIIDCKNFTIQNNKFFNHKKSAVKVTLTINGTSSNFEISNNAFFNCQNAPILIFGVPSRRAIRNFYILNNTIINGTQNGKIGVAFSANGTIRNNKIINCQHGIATRCVSNLTIRENYIKNISDYGIYLGTQVGDPGTDNVKIMENKILNSRIGICRYYGDYPLINIKVINNFFINSSEYDILADFPGLFLNNTITDASKLRIENSATLFIGTKTVSGQIILPGDLNNDLMINIIDVALVAISFGSSEGHPNWNEAADIIQDGQIDIKDISYVARNFGIIA
;
A
#
# COMPACT_ATOMS: atom_id res chain seq x y z
N MET A 1 -25.62 7.37 -16.44
CA MET A 1 -24.69 7.96 -17.40
C MET A 1 -23.37 8.16 -16.70
N PHE A 2 -22.40 7.24 -16.88
CA PHE A 2 -21.13 7.22 -16.15
C PHE A 2 -20.04 7.72 -17.09
N THR A 3 -19.51 8.89 -16.82
CA THR A 3 -18.30 9.40 -17.50
C THR A 3 -17.06 8.83 -16.81
N VAL A 4 -16.35 7.94 -17.47
CA VAL A 4 -15.04 7.47 -17.04
C VAL A 4 -14.00 8.45 -17.58
N LYS A 5 -13.39 9.24 -16.69
CA LYS A 5 -12.19 10.03 -17.01
C LYS A 5 -10.98 9.19 -16.61
N SER A 6 -10.25 8.69 -17.57
CA SER A 6 -8.95 8.04 -17.32
C SER A 6 -7.85 8.84 -17.99
N VAL A 7 -6.96 9.41 -17.20
CA VAL A 7 -5.63 9.83 -17.66
C VAL A 7 -4.71 8.62 -17.44
N SER A 8 -4.24 7.99 -18.50
CA SER A 8 -3.33 6.86 -18.41
C SER A 8 -1.92 7.37 -18.73
N ILE A 9 -1.03 7.34 -17.73
CA ILE A 9 0.42 7.38 -17.97
C ILE A 9 0.84 5.94 -18.22
N LEU A 10 1.16 5.62 -19.47
CA LEU A 10 1.62 4.31 -19.87
C LEU A 10 3.16 4.33 -19.90
N ILE A 11 3.80 3.68 -18.96
CA ILE A 11 5.25 3.51 -18.92
C ILE A 11 5.57 2.12 -19.43
N PHE A 12 6.20 2.00 -20.60
CA PHE A 12 6.74 0.76 -21.11
C PHE A 12 8.22 0.64 -20.80
N ILE A 13 8.61 -0.39 -20.06
CA ILE A 13 10.00 -0.80 -19.89
C ILE A 13 10.22 -2.00 -20.80
N ILE A 14 10.96 -1.81 -21.88
CA ILE A 14 11.38 -2.92 -22.74
C ILE A 14 12.79 -3.32 -22.31
N LEU A 15 12.89 -4.50 -21.70
CA LEU A 15 14.15 -5.15 -21.34
C LEU A 15 14.70 -5.88 -22.57
N THR A 16 15.72 -5.32 -23.20
CA THR A 16 16.60 -6.12 -24.05
C THR A 16 17.95 -6.28 -23.35
N THR A 17 18.64 -7.36 -23.59
CA THR A 17 19.80 -7.85 -22.83
C THR A 17 21.00 -6.89 -22.70
N SER A 18 20.91 -5.67 -23.22
CA SER A 18 21.95 -4.64 -23.14
C SER A 18 21.45 -3.17 -23.15
N LEU A 19 20.14 -2.89 -23.17
CA LEU A 19 19.59 -1.54 -23.28
C LEU A 19 18.35 -1.40 -22.41
N PHE A 20 18.37 -0.42 -21.49
CA PHE A 20 17.16 0.04 -20.79
C PHE A 20 16.57 1.22 -21.55
N ASN A 21 15.38 1.08 -22.12
CA ASN A 21 14.63 2.17 -22.71
C ASN A 21 13.41 2.45 -21.83
N VAL A 22 13.30 3.66 -21.31
CA VAL A 22 12.12 4.13 -20.59
C VAL A 22 11.33 5.03 -21.54
N TYR A 23 10.11 4.61 -21.88
CA TYR A 23 9.19 5.42 -22.67
C TYR A 23 8.15 6.02 -21.74
N ILE A 24 8.11 7.34 -21.68
CA ILE A 24 7.10 8.08 -20.93
C ILE A 24 6.07 8.59 -21.94
N PHE A 25 4.86 8.02 -21.87
CA PHE A 25 3.74 8.49 -22.70
C PHE A 25 2.83 9.36 -21.82
N TYR A 26 2.62 10.57 -22.25
CA TYR A 26 1.66 11.49 -21.65
C TYR A 26 0.47 11.66 -22.59
N SER A 27 -0.73 11.27 -22.17
CA SER A 27 -1.97 11.54 -22.90
C SER A 27 -2.81 12.57 -22.14
N ASN A 28 -3.08 13.70 -22.73
CA ASN A 28 -4.09 14.64 -22.28
C ASN A 28 -5.46 14.17 -22.77
N SER A 29 -6.31 13.62 -21.92
CA SER A 29 -7.70 13.41 -22.25
C SER A 29 -8.46 14.72 -22.10
N ARG A 30 -8.94 15.29 -23.17
CA ARG A 30 -9.93 16.38 -23.14
C ARG A 30 -11.32 15.81 -22.82
N GLU A 31 -12.09 16.58 -22.08
CA GLU A 31 -13.49 16.30 -21.79
C GLU A 31 -14.29 16.25 -23.09
N TYR A 32 -15.00 15.15 -23.31
CA TYR A 32 -15.94 15.02 -24.42
C TYR A 32 -17.26 15.63 -23.97
N ASP A 33 -17.65 16.76 -24.57
CA ASP A 33 -18.96 17.38 -24.43
C ASP A 33 -19.84 16.92 -25.59
N GLU A 34 -20.74 15.99 -25.33
CA GLU A 34 -21.66 15.44 -26.33
C GLU A 34 -22.63 16.47 -26.95
N THR A 35 -22.68 17.70 -26.43
CA THR A 35 -23.63 18.72 -26.86
C THR A 35 -23.10 19.61 -27.98
N LYS A 36 -21.80 19.53 -28.32
CA LYS A 36 -21.15 20.34 -29.34
C LYS A 36 -20.33 19.45 -30.28
N GLY A 37 -20.96 18.84 -31.25
CA GLY A 37 -20.34 18.03 -32.28
C GLY A 37 -19.17 18.73 -32.99
N SER A 38 -18.00 18.80 -32.41
CA SER A 38 -16.77 19.33 -32.98
C SER A 38 -15.75 18.25 -33.28
N LYS A 39 -15.24 18.32 -34.49
CA LYS A 39 -14.24 17.47 -35.11
C LYS A 39 -12.93 17.39 -34.30
N TYR A 40 -12.29 16.23 -34.41
CA TYR A 40 -10.97 15.89 -33.92
C TYR A 40 -9.95 17.04 -34.04
N ALA A 41 -9.36 17.45 -32.92
CA ALA A 41 -8.11 18.19 -32.88
C ALA A 41 -6.98 17.23 -32.52
N ASP A 42 -5.88 17.36 -33.24
CA ASP A 42 -4.70 16.49 -33.18
C ASP A 42 -4.22 16.20 -31.77
N ASP A 43 -4.06 14.91 -31.52
CA ASP A 43 -3.51 14.31 -30.27
C ASP A 43 -1.98 14.52 -30.30
N GLU A 44 -1.49 15.62 -29.74
CA GLU A 44 -0.05 15.85 -29.60
C GLU A 44 0.49 14.91 -28.51
N ARG A 45 1.04 13.79 -28.95
CA ARG A 45 1.77 12.83 -28.09
C ARG A 45 3.19 13.30 -27.91
N HIS A 46 3.53 13.76 -26.73
CA HIS A 46 4.93 14.01 -26.39
C HIS A 46 5.59 12.70 -25.92
N ILE A 47 6.57 12.24 -26.67
CA ILE A 47 7.35 11.03 -26.36
C ILE A 47 8.77 11.48 -26.00
N ALA A 48 9.20 11.21 -24.76
CA ALA A 48 10.60 11.28 -24.37
C ALA A 48 11.18 9.87 -24.31
N ASN A 49 12.24 9.61 -25.05
CA ASN A 49 12.96 8.33 -25.01
C ASN A 49 14.23 8.50 -24.20
N VAL A 50 14.35 7.75 -23.10
CA VAL A 50 15.55 7.71 -22.28
C VAL A 50 16.24 6.38 -22.52
N ALA A 51 17.34 6.41 -23.29
CA ALA A 51 18.14 5.21 -23.57
C ALA A 51 19.45 5.24 -22.79
N THR A 52 19.77 4.13 -22.10
CA THR A 52 21.06 3.96 -21.45
C THR A 52 21.95 3.08 -22.31
N TYR A 53 23.08 3.59 -22.76
CA TYR A 53 24.09 2.85 -23.49
C TYR A 53 25.37 2.76 -22.66
N GLY A 54 25.82 1.56 -22.29
CA GLY A 54 27.15 1.36 -21.71
C GLY A 54 27.46 2.20 -20.48
N GLY A 55 26.49 2.48 -19.62
CA GLY A 55 26.66 3.29 -18.42
C GLY A 55 26.56 4.81 -18.60
N SER A 56 26.38 5.31 -19.81
CA SER A 56 26.06 6.72 -20.10
C SER A 56 24.60 6.86 -20.55
N LEU A 57 23.93 7.88 -20.02
CA LEU A 57 22.56 8.21 -20.43
C LEU A 57 22.63 9.05 -21.72
N SER A 58 21.99 8.56 -22.77
CA SER A 58 21.74 9.36 -23.96
C SER A 58 20.26 9.72 -24.03
N LEU A 59 19.96 11.00 -23.84
CA LEU A 59 18.62 11.54 -23.95
C LEU A 59 18.43 12.04 -25.39
N LYS A 60 17.53 11.41 -26.14
CA LYS A 60 17.16 11.89 -27.49
C LYS A 60 15.70 12.26 -27.52
N SER A 61 15.42 13.47 -27.93
CA SER A 61 14.07 13.91 -28.35
C SER A 61 13.72 13.21 -29.66
N ILE A 62 12.62 12.47 -29.71
CA ILE A 62 12.12 11.83 -30.92
C ILE A 62 10.87 12.60 -31.39
N GLY A 63 11.04 13.42 -32.41
CA GLY A 63 9.95 14.13 -33.09
C GLY A 63 9.55 15.46 -32.46
N GLY A 64 9.49 16.49 -33.22
CA GLY A 64 9.29 17.92 -32.93
C GLY A 64 8.37 18.25 -31.76
N GLY A 65 8.92 18.40 -30.53
CA GLY A 65 8.16 18.82 -29.37
C GLY A 65 8.52 18.10 -28.06
N GLY A 66 9.70 17.45 -27.93
CA GLY A 66 10.14 16.81 -26.69
C GLY A 66 10.26 17.82 -25.53
N LEU A 67 10.01 17.35 -24.29
CA LEU A 67 10.23 18.18 -23.10
C LEU A 67 11.70 18.62 -23.02
N PRO A 68 11.98 19.87 -22.65
CA PRO A 68 13.35 20.33 -22.42
C PRO A 68 14.00 19.53 -21.28
N ILE A 69 15.31 19.34 -21.38
CA ILE A 69 16.12 18.66 -20.38
C ILE A 69 16.96 19.71 -19.67
N LEU A 70 16.76 19.83 -18.38
CA LEU A 70 17.45 20.72 -17.49
C LEU A 70 18.45 19.88 -16.70
N ASN A 71 19.72 19.88 -17.13
CA ASN A 71 20.77 19.12 -16.48
C ASN A 71 21.30 19.90 -15.26
N VAL A 72 21.13 19.36 -14.08
CA VAL A 72 21.51 20.02 -12.82
C VAL A 72 22.99 20.41 -12.76
N SER A 73 23.88 19.68 -13.45
CA SER A 73 25.32 20.02 -13.50
C SER A 73 25.62 21.28 -14.29
N GLU A 74 24.69 21.81 -15.08
CA GLU A 74 24.84 23.02 -15.86
C GLU A 74 24.37 24.28 -15.10
N TYR A 75 23.82 24.11 -13.90
CA TYR A 75 23.36 25.20 -13.05
C TYR A 75 24.43 25.65 -12.06
N GLU A 76 24.54 26.97 -11.89
CA GLU A 76 25.40 27.57 -10.88
C GLU A 76 24.71 27.59 -9.50
N GLY A 77 25.49 27.57 -8.44
CA GLY A 77 25.02 27.66 -7.06
C GLY A 77 26.16 27.36 -6.07
N GLU A 78 26.09 27.95 -4.89
CA GLU A 78 27.08 27.76 -3.84
C GLU A 78 27.10 26.34 -3.28
N ASN A 79 25.98 25.60 -3.45
CA ASN A 79 25.82 24.22 -3.00
C ASN A 79 24.85 23.45 -3.91
N ASP A 80 24.77 22.14 -3.71
CA ASP A 80 23.93 21.27 -4.54
C ASP A 80 22.43 21.56 -4.39
N THR A 81 21.98 22.01 -3.22
CA THR A 81 20.57 22.41 -3.02
C THR A 81 20.22 23.56 -3.96
N MET A 82 21.08 24.59 -4.07
CA MET A 82 20.84 25.74 -4.93
C MET A 82 20.85 25.35 -6.41
N LYS A 83 21.78 24.48 -6.83
CA LYS A 83 21.85 24.00 -8.23
C LYS A 83 20.60 23.21 -8.61
N ILE A 84 20.19 22.26 -7.78
CA ILE A 84 18.98 21.46 -8.06
C ILE A 84 17.74 22.36 -8.01
N GLN A 85 17.64 23.28 -7.05
CA GLN A 85 16.50 24.18 -6.96
C GLN A 85 16.42 25.12 -8.15
N ALA A 86 17.53 25.67 -8.63
CA ALA A 86 17.55 26.50 -9.84
C ALA A 86 17.01 25.74 -11.06
N ALA A 87 17.43 24.48 -11.25
CA ALA A 87 16.89 23.64 -12.33
C ALA A 87 15.37 23.37 -12.15
N LEU A 88 14.91 23.18 -10.93
CA LEU A 88 13.47 23.00 -10.62
C LEU A 88 12.69 24.30 -10.86
N ASP A 89 13.29 25.45 -10.59
CA ASP A 89 12.66 26.76 -10.81
C ASP A 89 12.59 27.14 -12.28
N ASP A 90 13.48 26.62 -13.11
CA ASP A 90 13.50 26.84 -14.57
C ASP A 90 12.49 25.95 -15.33
N VAL A 91 11.80 25.02 -14.66
CA VAL A 91 10.78 24.20 -15.32
C VAL A 91 9.68 25.09 -15.90
N PRO A 92 9.49 25.10 -17.25
CA PRO A 92 8.48 25.91 -17.89
C PRO A 92 7.07 25.36 -17.67
N GLU A 93 6.04 26.14 -17.98
CA GLU A 93 4.64 25.71 -17.84
C GLU A 93 4.29 24.49 -18.72
N THR A 94 5.02 24.27 -19.80
CA THR A 94 4.88 23.08 -20.65
C THR A 94 5.44 21.81 -20.00
N GLY A 95 6.31 21.95 -18.99
CA GLY A 95 6.99 20.88 -18.27
C GLY A 95 8.43 20.67 -18.75
N ALA A 96 9.22 19.98 -17.93
CA ALA A 96 10.61 19.64 -18.24
C ALA A 96 11.07 18.36 -17.54
N ILE A 97 12.13 17.77 -18.06
CA ILE A 97 12.93 16.75 -17.39
C ILE A 97 14.04 17.46 -16.62
N VAL A 98 14.04 17.35 -15.29
CA VAL A 98 15.16 17.75 -14.46
C VAL A 98 16.07 16.55 -14.28
N PHE A 99 17.19 16.56 -14.97
CA PHE A 99 18.14 15.46 -14.98
C PHE A 99 19.20 15.62 -13.91
N ILE A 100 19.29 14.62 -13.02
CA ILE A 100 20.30 14.56 -11.96
C ILE A 100 21.35 13.54 -12.38
N PRO A 101 22.56 13.96 -12.74
CA PRO A 101 23.63 13.06 -13.14
C PRO A 101 24.10 12.14 -12.01
N SER A 102 24.86 11.10 -12.35
CA SER A 102 25.53 10.24 -11.38
C SER A 102 26.44 11.07 -10.48
N GLY A 103 26.41 10.77 -9.19
CA GLY A 103 27.16 11.48 -8.14
C GLY A 103 26.34 11.62 -6.88
N VAL A 104 26.98 12.15 -5.83
CA VAL A 104 26.33 12.47 -4.56
C VAL A 104 26.00 13.95 -4.54
N TRP A 105 24.73 14.26 -4.46
CA TRP A 105 24.16 15.60 -4.40
C TRP A 105 23.65 15.85 -2.98
N VAL A 106 24.32 16.70 -2.24
CA VAL A 106 23.97 17.01 -0.84
C VAL A 106 22.89 18.10 -0.83
N ALA A 107 21.63 17.70 -0.72
CA ALA A 107 20.51 18.61 -0.87
C ALA A 107 19.29 18.21 -0.02
N ALA A 108 18.53 19.22 0.43
CA ALA A 108 17.25 19.06 1.10
C ALA A 108 16.39 20.33 0.95
N GLY A 109 15.09 20.20 1.27
CA GLY A 109 14.16 21.33 1.19
C GLY A 109 13.78 21.73 -0.23
N LEU A 110 14.06 20.87 -1.21
CA LEU A 110 13.73 21.11 -2.63
C LEU A 110 12.23 21.20 -2.85
N ARG A 111 11.81 22.08 -3.74
CA ARG A 111 10.40 22.27 -4.10
C ARG A 111 10.23 22.17 -5.60
N ALA A 112 9.36 21.27 -6.06
CA ALA A 112 9.11 21.05 -7.47
C ALA A 112 7.76 21.61 -7.92
N LYS A 113 7.68 21.99 -9.18
CA LYS A 113 6.49 22.50 -9.86
C LYS A 113 5.68 21.38 -10.52
N SER A 114 4.51 21.71 -11.03
CA SER A 114 3.73 20.82 -11.92
C SER A 114 4.53 20.49 -13.18
N LYS A 115 4.27 19.32 -13.74
CA LYS A 115 4.90 18.81 -14.97
C LYS A 115 6.44 18.68 -14.88
N THR A 116 6.97 18.50 -13.67
CA THR A 116 8.41 18.26 -13.43
C THR A 116 8.68 16.75 -13.41
N PHE A 117 9.59 16.27 -14.25
CA PHE A 117 10.03 14.89 -14.30
C PHE A 117 11.47 14.83 -13.78
N ILE A 118 11.67 14.48 -12.51
CA ILE A 118 13.01 14.36 -11.92
C ILE A 118 13.54 12.96 -12.23
N ILE A 119 14.62 12.90 -12.98
CA ILE A 119 15.17 11.62 -13.46
C ILE A 119 16.65 11.54 -13.13
N GLY A 120 17.02 10.46 -12.43
CA GLY A 120 18.42 10.12 -12.18
C GLY A 120 18.93 8.99 -13.07
N THR A 121 20.18 8.64 -12.85
CA THR A 121 20.85 7.46 -13.42
C THR A 121 21.24 6.48 -12.31
N ASN A 122 21.80 5.36 -12.69
CA ASN A 122 22.45 4.50 -11.70
C ASN A 122 23.63 5.26 -11.05
N GLY A 123 23.52 5.51 -9.76
CA GLY A 123 24.50 6.28 -9.00
C GLY A 123 24.15 7.76 -8.75
N SER A 124 22.97 8.23 -9.18
CA SER A 124 22.46 9.54 -8.78
C SER A 124 21.90 9.47 -7.36
N ILE A 125 22.55 10.11 -6.41
CA ILE A 125 22.22 10.05 -4.99
C ILE A 125 21.89 11.46 -4.50
N ILE A 126 20.67 11.65 -3.99
CA ILE A 126 20.32 12.85 -3.20
C ILE A 126 20.51 12.48 -1.73
N LYS A 127 21.50 13.08 -1.11
CA LYS A 127 21.87 12.84 0.28
C LYS A 127 21.47 14.04 1.14
N ARG A 128 20.93 13.76 2.31
CA ARG A 128 20.58 14.81 3.29
C ARG A 128 21.82 15.49 3.81
N PRO A 129 21.87 16.84 3.89
CA PRO A 129 22.90 17.54 4.65
C PRO A 129 22.79 17.22 6.15
N GLU A 130 23.91 17.23 6.84
CA GLU A 130 23.95 17.08 8.30
C GLU A 130 23.11 18.18 8.99
N ASN A 131 22.40 17.81 10.05
CA ASN A 131 21.58 18.70 10.88
C ASN A 131 20.45 19.44 10.14
N VAL A 132 20.09 19.01 8.93
CA VAL A 132 18.94 19.55 8.20
C VAL A 132 17.74 18.64 8.38
N THR A 133 16.64 19.19 8.87
CA THR A 133 15.36 18.49 9.06
C THR A 133 14.39 18.73 7.90
N GLY A 134 13.26 18.01 7.88
CA GLY A 134 12.23 18.15 6.85
C GLY A 134 12.44 17.27 5.61
N PRO A 135 11.61 17.39 4.58
CA PRO A 135 11.70 16.56 3.39
C PRO A 135 12.91 16.90 2.49
N LEU A 136 13.43 15.90 1.79
CA LEU A 136 14.43 16.13 0.76
C LEU A 136 13.80 16.89 -0.42
N ILE A 137 12.62 16.39 -0.86
CA ILE A 137 11.84 17.03 -1.94
C ILE A 137 10.39 17.14 -1.51
N THR A 138 9.78 18.29 -1.75
CA THR A 138 8.35 18.54 -1.54
C THR A 138 7.65 18.85 -2.86
N PHE A 139 6.52 18.16 -3.09
CA PHE A 139 5.53 18.50 -4.09
C PHE A 139 4.27 18.96 -3.37
N SER A 140 3.85 20.19 -3.58
CA SER A 140 2.68 20.76 -2.90
C SER A 140 1.76 21.46 -3.87
N ASN A 141 0.50 21.01 -3.94
CA ASN A 141 -0.53 21.54 -4.84
C ASN A 141 -0.11 21.54 -6.33
N VAL A 142 0.59 20.48 -6.75
CA VAL A 142 1.11 20.31 -8.10
C VAL A 142 0.58 19.03 -8.75
N SER A 143 0.70 18.93 -10.06
CA SER A 143 0.20 17.78 -10.80
C SER A 143 1.10 17.36 -11.95
N SER A 144 0.92 16.12 -12.41
CA SER A 144 1.59 15.58 -13.59
C SER A 144 3.12 15.59 -13.44
N PHE A 145 3.63 14.88 -12.44
CA PHE A 145 5.07 14.79 -12.18
C PHE A 145 5.53 13.34 -11.95
N ALA A 146 6.83 13.14 -12.07
CA ALA A 146 7.43 11.86 -11.72
C ALA A 146 8.81 12.03 -11.04
N VAL A 147 9.17 11.05 -10.22
CA VAL A 147 10.52 10.91 -9.64
C VAL A 147 11.02 9.51 -9.94
N LEU A 148 12.08 9.40 -10.74
CA LEU A 148 12.52 8.15 -11.34
C LEU A 148 14.02 7.91 -11.17
N ASN A 149 14.40 6.65 -10.86
CA ASN A 149 15.77 6.15 -10.92
C ASN A 149 16.76 6.90 -10.00
N LEU A 150 16.33 7.38 -8.85
CA LEU A 150 17.15 8.10 -7.88
C LEU A 150 17.39 7.27 -6.62
N THR A 151 18.49 7.56 -5.96
CA THR A 151 18.75 7.11 -4.60
C THR A 151 18.57 8.27 -3.65
N PHE A 152 17.82 8.07 -2.56
CA PHE A 152 17.61 9.04 -1.49
C PHE A 152 18.20 8.50 -0.20
N ASP A 153 19.14 9.22 0.39
CA ASP A 153 19.73 8.89 1.69
C ASP A 153 19.29 9.90 2.75
N GLY A 154 18.53 9.42 3.73
CA GLY A 154 17.94 10.22 4.79
C GLY A 154 18.89 10.56 5.94
N GLU A 155 20.10 9.97 5.98
CA GLU A 155 21.11 10.15 7.04
C GLU A 155 20.59 9.89 8.47
N SER A 156 19.48 9.19 8.61
CA SER A 156 18.89 8.82 9.92
C SER A 156 18.62 9.98 10.88
N THR A 157 18.31 11.17 10.40
CA THR A 157 17.91 12.32 11.23
C THR A 157 16.43 12.23 11.64
N ASP A 158 16.05 12.84 12.78
CA ASP A 158 14.74 12.58 13.41
C ASP A 158 13.51 13.03 12.60
N ASP A 159 13.59 14.08 11.80
CA ASP A 159 12.47 14.57 10.98
C ASP A 159 12.67 14.37 9.47
N ALA A 160 13.32 13.27 9.11
CA ALA A 160 13.75 13.01 7.74
C ALA A 160 12.71 12.30 6.89
N TYR A 161 11.84 13.06 6.22
CA TYR A 161 11.08 12.55 5.07
C TYR A 161 11.98 12.51 3.83
N GLY A 162 11.78 11.53 2.96
CA GLY A 162 12.40 11.53 1.64
C GLY A 162 11.63 12.45 0.70
N ILE A 163 10.49 11.99 0.18
CA ILE A 163 9.59 12.76 -0.69
C ILE A 163 8.28 13.02 0.07
N GLU A 164 7.91 14.28 0.21
CA GLU A 164 6.62 14.68 0.76
C GLU A 164 5.71 15.24 -0.34
N ILE A 165 4.50 14.71 -0.43
CA ILE A 165 3.53 15.01 -1.49
C ILE A 165 2.25 15.47 -0.83
N ILE A 166 1.85 16.71 -1.08
CA ILE A 166 0.72 17.38 -0.43
C ILE A 166 -0.25 17.90 -1.50
N ASP A 167 -1.51 17.44 -1.47
CA ASP A 167 -2.57 17.90 -2.39
C ASP A 167 -2.23 17.76 -3.87
N CYS A 168 -1.65 16.63 -4.27
CA CYS A 168 -1.12 16.41 -5.62
C CYS A 168 -1.95 15.39 -6.41
N LYS A 169 -1.86 15.47 -7.75
CA LYS A 169 -2.58 14.58 -8.67
C LYS A 169 -1.70 14.13 -9.81
N ASN A 170 -2.00 12.93 -10.36
CA ASN A 170 -1.36 12.41 -11.57
C ASN A 170 0.16 12.34 -11.44
N PHE A 171 0.67 11.51 -10.51
CA PHE A 171 2.10 11.39 -10.31
C PHE A 171 2.59 9.95 -10.18
N THR A 172 3.89 9.79 -10.39
CA THR A 172 4.56 8.48 -10.27
C THR A 172 5.88 8.62 -9.51
N ILE A 173 6.09 7.72 -8.52
CA ILE A 173 7.35 7.54 -7.81
C ILE A 173 7.83 6.13 -8.11
N GLN A 174 8.87 5.98 -8.95
CA GLN A 174 9.20 4.67 -9.50
C GLN A 174 10.71 4.42 -9.62
N ASN A 175 11.11 3.17 -9.40
CA ASN A 175 12.49 2.70 -9.54
C ASN A 175 13.50 3.46 -8.65
N ASN A 176 13.06 3.99 -7.53
CA ASN A 176 13.94 4.70 -6.61
C ASN A 176 14.42 3.78 -5.47
N LYS A 177 15.53 4.16 -4.85
CA LYS A 177 16.05 3.54 -3.64
C LYS A 177 16.04 4.55 -2.50
N PHE A 178 15.56 4.13 -1.35
CA PHE A 178 15.49 4.97 -0.15
C PHE A 178 16.24 4.29 1.00
N PHE A 179 17.15 5.02 1.63
CA PHE A 179 17.97 4.52 2.71
C PHE A 179 17.85 5.42 3.94
N ASN A 180 17.85 4.82 5.13
CA ASN A 180 18.08 5.50 6.40
C ASN A 180 17.11 6.65 6.72
N HIS A 181 15.84 6.54 6.31
CA HIS A 181 14.83 7.53 6.69
C HIS A 181 14.19 7.16 8.04
N LYS A 182 14.34 8.02 9.05
CA LYS A 182 13.68 7.83 10.36
C LYS A 182 12.17 8.08 10.32
N LYS A 183 11.70 8.90 9.39
CA LYS A 183 10.27 9.05 9.05
C LYS A 183 9.95 8.39 7.71
N SER A 184 8.81 8.67 7.15
CA SER A 184 8.40 8.07 5.89
C SER A 184 9.34 8.49 4.76
N ALA A 185 9.80 7.52 3.97
CA ALA A 185 10.60 7.80 2.79
C ALA A 185 9.75 8.42 1.68
N VAL A 186 8.50 7.95 1.50
CA VAL A 186 7.49 8.57 0.64
C VAL A 186 6.23 8.80 1.45
N LYS A 187 5.82 10.05 1.58
CA LYS A 187 4.61 10.46 2.29
C LYS A 187 3.66 11.20 1.37
N VAL A 188 2.45 10.70 1.21
CA VAL A 188 1.34 11.39 0.55
C VAL A 188 0.35 11.85 1.61
N THR A 189 0.09 13.14 1.68
CA THR A 189 -0.78 13.74 2.68
C THR A 189 -1.64 14.85 2.08
N LEU A 190 -2.47 15.47 2.92
CA LEU A 190 -3.40 16.52 2.52
C LEU A 190 -3.37 17.70 3.50
N THR A 191 -3.64 18.88 2.98
CA THR A 191 -4.19 19.96 3.80
C THR A 191 -5.66 19.66 4.14
N ILE A 192 -6.26 20.41 5.05
CA ILE A 192 -7.61 20.15 5.58
C ILE A 192 -8.68 20.10 4.46
N ASN A 193 -8.53 20.87 3.41
CA ASN A 193 -9.45 20.92 2.26
C ASN A 193 -8.85 20.31 0.97
N GLY A 194 -7.64 19.79 1.03
CA GLY A 194 -6.92 19.26 -0.10
C GLY A 194 -7.42 17.90 -0.61
N THR A 195 -6.91 17.52 -1.77
CA THR A 195 -7.18 16.20 -2.39
C THR A 195 -5.94 15.69 -3.10
N SER A 196 -5.68 14.38 -3.02
CA SER A 196 -4.65 13.71 -3.84
C SER A 196 -5.25 12.53 -4.58
N SER A 197 -4.88 12.35 -5.85
CA SER A 197 -5.46 11.26 -6.63
C SER A 197 -4.63 10.86 -7.85
N ASN A 198 -4.94 9.66 -8.37
CA ASN A 198 -4.38 9.13 -9.61
C ASN A 198 -2.85 9.05 -9.55
N PHE A 199 -2.33 8.21 -8.69
CA PHE A 199 -0.88 8.09 -8.53
C PHE A 199 -0.40 6.65 -8.34
N GLU A 200 0.87 6.46 -8.61
CA GLU A 200 1.55 5.19 -8.47
C GLU A 200 2.88 5.34 -7.72
N ILE A 201 3.10 4.44 -6.75
CA ILE A 201 4.37 4.26 -6.06
C ILE A 201 4.80 2.82 -6.34
N SER A 202 5.77 2.64 -7.27
CA SER A 202 6.07 1.30 -7.76
C SER A 202 7.55 1.02 -7.99
N ASN A 203 7.92 -0.25 -7.85
CA ASN A 203 9.28 -0.75 -8.09
C ASN A 203 10.35 -0.01 -7.27
N ASN A 204 10.01 0.56 -6.11
CA ASN A 204 10.97 1.21 -5.23
C ASN A 204 11.52 0.23 -4.20
N ALA A 205 12.73 0.49 -3.73
CA ALA A 205 13.37 -0.26 -2.68
C ALA A 205 13.65 0.63 -1.45
N PHE A 206 13.25 0.16 -0.28
CA PHE A 206 13.37 0.88 1.00
C PHE A 206 14.19 0.03 1.96
N PHE A 207 15.28 0.59 2.46
CA PHE A 207 16.21 -0.08 3.36
C PHE A 207 16.42 0.73 4.63
N ASN A 208 16.30 0.10 5.78
CA ASN A 208 16.48 0.73 7.10
C ASN A 208 15.62 2.00 7.27
N CYS A 209 14.46 2.04 6.62
CA CYS A 209 13.50 3.14 6.78
C CYS A 209 12.58 2.82 7.96
N GLN A 210 12.52 3.75 8.90
CA GLN A 210 11.68 3.63 10.09
C GLN A 210 10.28 4.19 9.83
N ASN A 211 9.39 4.09 10.82
CA ASN A 211 7.99 4.50 10.71
C ASN A 211 7.29 3.77 9.54
N ALA A 212 6.60 4.47 8.65
CA ALA A 212 6.02 3.88 7.45
C ALA A 212 6.83 4.31 6.22
N PRO A 213 7.74 3.47 5.67
CA PRO A 213 8.48 3.79 4.45
C PRO A 213 7.60 4.36 3.34
N ILE A 214 6.40 3.80 3.16
CA ILE A 214 5.34 4.37 2.32
C ILE A 214 4.17 4.72 3.22
N LEU A 215 3.80 5.99 3.28
CA LEU A 215 2.68 6.50 4.08
C LEU A 215 1.69 7.29 3.21
N ILE A 216 0.49 6.77 3.11
CA ILE A 216 -0.67 7.47 2.54
C ILE A 216 -1.55 7.90 3.72
N PHE A 217 -1.62 9.18 4.00
CA PHE A 217 -2.31 9.68 5.19
C PHE A 217 -3.20 10.87 4.87
N GLY A 218 -4.48 10.59 4.66
CA GLY A 218 -5.50 11.61 4.45
C GLY A 218 -5.90 12.36 5.71
N VAL A 219 -6.91 13.19 5.58
CA VAL A 219 -7.52 13.92 6.71
C VAL A 219 -8.59 13.05 7.36
N PRO A 220 -8.63 12.94 8.69
CA PRO A 220 -9.72 12.28 9.41
C PRO A 220 -11.10 12.75 8.92
N SER A 221 -12.09 11.86 8.99
CA SER A 221 -13.46 12.06 8.47
C SER A 221 -13.60 12.24 6.94
N ARG A 222 -12.50 12.29 6.18
CA ARG A 222 -12.52 12.44 4.72
C ARG A 222 -11.66 11.34 4.06
N ARG A 223 -12.15 10.79 2.95
CA ARG A 223 -11.39 9.87 2.09
C ARG A 223 -11.02 10.60 0.79
N ALA A 224 -10.23 11.64 0.93
CA ALA A 224 -9.88 12.56 -0.15
C ALA A 224 -8.58 12.18 -0.88
N ILE A 225 -7.87 11.15 -0.42
CA ILE A 225 -6.83 10.47 -1.22
C ILE A 225 -7.48 9.30 -1.93
N ARG A 226 -7.39 9.27 -3.27
CA ARG A 226 -8.12 8.29 -4.08
C ARG A 226 -7.35 7.83 -5.30
N ASN A 227 -7.74 6.64 -5.82
CA ASN A 227 -7.22 6.08 -7.06
C ASN A 227 -5.70 5.97 -7.03
N PHE A 228 -5.18 5.13 -6.15
CA PHE A 228 -3.75 4.96 -5.97
C PHE A 228 -3.32 3.50 -6.10
N TYR A 229 -2.07 3.34 -6.50
CA TYR A 229 -1.43 2.05 -6.67
C TYR A 229 -0.08 2.02 -5.94
N ILE A 230 0.12 1.00 -5.08
CA ILE A 230 1.40 0.72 -4.41
C ILE A 230 1.84 -0.66 -4.87
N LEU A 231 2.76 -0.73 -5.84
CA LEU A 231 3.03 -1.93 -6.60
C LEU A 231 4.52 -2.32 -6.59
N ASN A 232 4.81 -3.62 -6.42
CA ASN A 232 6.15 -4.18 -6.63
C ASN A 232 7.26 -3.49 -5.79
N ASN A 233 6.93 -2.88 -4.66
CA ASN A 233 7.95 -2.27 -3.82
C ASN A 233 8.59 -3.32 -2.90
N THR A 234 9.86 -3.10 -2.55
CA THR A 234 10.59 -3.92 -1.59
C THR A 234 10.94 -3.09 -0.36
N ILE A 235 10.52 -3.53 0.82
CA ILE A 235 10.78 -2.89 2.11
C ILE A 235 11.53 -3.89 2.98
N ILE A 236 12.73 -3.53 3.42
CA ILE A 236 13.59 -4.41 4.22
C ILE A 236 14.11 -3.65 5.44
N ASN A 237 14.08 -4.32 6.60
CA ASN A 237 14.59 -3.79 7.88
C ASN A 237 13.91 -2.48 8.30
N GLY A 238 12.60 -2.40 8.12
CA GLY A 238 11.77 -1.29 8.60
C GLY A 238 11.52 -1.40 10.10
N THR A 239 12.50 -1.03 10.92
CA THR A 239 12.36 -0.97 12.38
C THR A 239 11.45 0.17 12.80
N GLN A 240 10.86 0.10 14.01
CA GLN A 240 9.97 1.14 14.54
C GLN A 240 8.82 1.51 13.59
N ASN A 241 7.80 0.66 13.50
CA ASN A 241 6.63 0.83 12.63
C ASN A 241 6.89 0.66 11.11
N GLY A 242 8.02 0.09 10.68
CA GLY A 242 8.25 -0.21 9.26
C GLY A 242 7.06 -0.92 8.62
N LYS A 243 6.38 -0.27 7.67
CA LYS A 243 5.15 -0.78 7.04
C LYS A 243 4.77 0.01 5.77
N ILE A 244 3.84 -0.53 4.99
CA ILE A 244 2.98 0.28 4.12
C ILE A 244 1.80 0.75 4.96
N GLY A 245 1.71 2.03 5.22
CA GLY A 245 0.61 2.64 5.99
C GLY A 245 -0.37 3.38 5.08
N VAL A 246 -1.67 3.06 5.19
CA VAL A 246 -2.72 3.70 4.37
C VAL A 246 -3.89 4.09 5.27
N ALA A 247 -4.16 5.38 5.35
CA ALA A 247 -5.24 5.89 6.19
C ALA A 247 -6.08 6.96 5.49
N PHE A 248 -7.38 7.01 5.80
CA PHE A 248 -8.34 8.01 5.33
C PHE A 248 -8.34 8.16 3.80
N SER A 249 -8.40 7.04 3.10
CA SER A 249 -8.28 6.99 1.64
C SER A 249 -9.28 6.02 1.01
N ALA A 250 -9.43 6.07 -0.31
CA ALA A 250 -10.32 5.19 -1.03
C ALA A 250 -9.80 4.80 -2.42
N ASN A 251 -10.35 3.71 -2.96
CA ASN A 251 -10.06 3.21 -4.31
C ASN A 251 -8.55 2.95 -4.51
N GLY A 252 -7.96 2.14 -3.65
CA GLY A 252 -6.53 1.83 -3.67
C GLY A 252 -6.23 0.37 -3.99
N THR A 253 -5.02 0.13 -4.47
CA THR A 253 -4.46 -1.22 -4.66
C THR A 253 -3.05 -1.29 -4.09
N ILE A 254 -2.81 -2.28 -3.22
CA ILE A 254 -1.49 -2.62 -2.68
C ILE A 254 -1.16 -4.04 -3.17
N ARG A 255 -0.24 -4.15 -4.12
CA ARG A 255 -0.02 -5.42 -4.81
C ARG A 255 1.45 -5.73 -5.03
N ASN A 256 1.80 -7.02 -4.95
CA ASN A 256 3.14 -7.54 -5.26
C ASN A 256 4.27 -6.87 -4.45
N ASN A 257 3.98 -6.33 -3.27
CA ASN A 257 5.05 -5.75 -2.45
C ASN A 257 5.72 -6.84 -1.61
N LYS A 258 7.02 -6.66 -1.37
CA LYS A 258 7.85 -7.52 -0.54
C LYS A 258 8.25 -6.77 0.72
N ILE A 259 7.78 -7.22 1.89
CA ILE A 259 8.01 -6.58 3.19
C ILE A 259 8.68 -7.60 4.11
N ILE A 260 9.91 -7.32 4.52
CA ILE A 260 10.73 -8.29 5.27
C ILE A 260 11.43 -7.62 6.45
N ASN A 261 11.47 -8.31 7.59
CA ASN A 261 12.14 -7.87 8.81
C ASN A 261 11.63 -6.48 9.25
N CYS A 262 10.33 -6.32 9.33
CA CYS A 262 9.67 -5.09 9.74
C CYS A 262 8.85 -5.30 11.02
N GLN A 263 8.45 -4.22 11.68
CA GLN A 263 7.54 -4.34 12.82
C GLN A 263 6.13 -4.70 12.36
N HIS A 264 5.63 -4.06 11.32
CA HIS A 264 4.34 -4.36 10.70
C HIS A 264 4.51 -4.56 9.19
N GLY A 265 3.58 -5.29 8.58
CA GLY A 265 3.53 -5.45 7.14
C GLY A 265 2.71 -4.36 6.45
N ILE A 266 1.39 -4.52 6.38
CA ILE A 266 0.47 -3.54 5.79
C ILE A 266 -0.54 -3.10 6.86
N ALA A 267 -0.64 -1.81 7.03
CA ALA A 267 -1.51 -1.17 8.00
C ALA A 267 -2.55 -0.30 7.31
N THR A 268 -3.81 -0.52 7.60
CA THR A 268 -4.89 0.33 7.05
C THR A 268 -5.71 0.94 8.16
N ARG A 269 -6.28 2.13 7.91
CA ARG A 269 -7.17 2.80 8.84
C ARG A 269 -8.19 3.66 8.10
N CYS A 270 -9.48 3.43 8.35
CA CYS A 270 -10.58 4.21 7.78
C CYS A 270 -10.52 4.30 6.25
N VAL A 271 -10.30 3.16 5.60
CA VAL A 271 -10.19 3.05 4.14
C VAL A 271 -11.48 2.52 3.52
N SER A 272 -11.67 2.79 2.22
CA SER A 272 -12.79 2.27 1.44
C SER A 272 -12.32 1.75 0.08
N ASN A 273 -12.96 0.68 -0.40
CA ASN A 273 -12.66 0.09 -1.72
C ASN A 273 -11.14 -0.17 -1.90
N LEU A 274 -10.51 -0.84 -0.94
CA LEU A 274 -9.09 -1.18 -0.98
C LEU A 274 -8.89 -2.65 -1.34
N THR A 275 -7.95 -2.92 -2.25
CA THR A 275 -7.50 -4.28 -2.55
C THR A 275 -6.04 -4.46 -2.11
N ILE A 276 -5.78 -5.47 -1.26
CA ILE A 276 -4.45 -5.88 -0.81
C ILE A 276 -4.22 -7.30 -1.35
N ARG A 277 -3.35 -7.45 -2.35
CA ARG A 277 -3.20 -8.74 -3.02
C ARG A 277 -1.77 -9.08 -3.42
N GLU A 278 -1.47 -10.38 -3.44
CA GLU A 278 -0.19 -10.92 -3.92
C GLU A 278 1.03 -10.33 -3.20
N ASN A 279 0.90 -9.85 -1.97
CA ASN A 279 2.03 -9.33 -1.21
C ASN A 279 2.76 -10.46 -0.48
N TYR A 280 4.09 -10.36 -0.40
CA TYR A 280 4.95 -11.24 0.36
C TYR A 280 5.45 -10.53 1.61
N ILE A 281 4.97 -10.95 2.77
CA ILE A 281 5.21 -10.34 4.08
C ILE A 281 5.88 -11.40 4.96
N LYS A 282 7.09 -11.12 5.48
CA LYS A 282 7.85 -12.12 6.23
C LYS A 282 8.66 -11.51 7.36
N ASN A 283 8.79 -12.28 8.46
CA ASN A 283 9.54 -11.92 9.66
C ASN A 283 9.05 -10.58 10.21
N ILE A 284 7.79 -10.54 10.59
CA ILE A 284 7.12 -9.34 11.12
C ILE A 284 7.03 -9.50 12.63
N SER A 285 7.64 -8.59 13.38
CA SER A 285 7.67 -8.71 14.84
C SER A 285 6.29 -8.50 15.49
N ASP A 286 5.34 -7.91 14.78
CA ASP A 286 3.99 -7.66 15.28
C ASP A 286 2.92 -8.13 14.28
N TYR A 287 2.26 -7.28 13.52
CA TYR A 287 1.12 -7.65 12.67
C TYR A 287 1.49 -7.73 11.19
N GLY A 288 1.14 -8.85 10.53
CA GLY A 288 1.30 -9.00 9.09
C GLY A 288 0.43 -8.03 8.30
N ILE A 289 -0.87 -8.11 8.46
CA ILE A 289 -1.85 -7.15 7.94
C ILE A 289 -2.79 -6.77 9.07
N TYR A 290 -3.04 -5.46 9.27
CA TYR A 290 -4.07 -5.06 10.21
C TYR A 290 -5.02 -4.02 9.65
N LEU A 291 -6.27 -4.12 10.07
CA LEU A 291 -7.36 -3.22 9.73
C LEU A 291 -7.68 -2.34 10.95
N GLY A 292 -7.43 -1.05 10.85
CA GLY A 292 -7.70 -0.10 11.90
C GLY A 292 -8.95 0.74 11.64
N THR A 293 -9.56 1.19 12.73
CA THR A 293 -10.58 2.24 12.74
C THR A 293 -10.28 3.21 13.87
N GLN A 294 -10.87 4.38 13.87
CA GLN A 294 -10.73 5.34 14.95
C GLN A 294 -12.06 6.01 15.28
N VAL A 295 -12.25 6.37 16.55
CA VAL A 295 -13.43 7.11 17.02
C VAL A 295 -13.63 8.40 16.21
N GLY A 296 -14.85 8.63 15.71
CA GLY A 296 -15.19 9.80 14.91
C GLY A 296 -14.92 9.67 13.40
N ASP A 297 -14.36 8.55 12.96
CA ASP A 297 -14.02 8.30 11.55
C ASP A 297 -15.09 7.46 10.82
N PRO A 298 -15.14 7.48 9.49
CA PRO A 298 -16.19 6.80 8.70
C PRO A 298 -16.07 5.25 8.68
N GLY A 299 -15.23 4.65 9.52
CA GLY A 299 -14.99 3.20 9.53
C GLY A 299 -14.11 2.72 8.35
N THR A 300 -14.03 1.41 8.17
CA THR A 300 -13.34 0.77 7.04
C THR A 300 -14.34 -0.12 6.30
N ASP A 301 -14.43 0.02 4.98
CA ASP A 301 -15.42 -0.70 4.19
C ASP A 301 -14.88 -1.21 2.84
N ASN A 302 -15.48 -2.30 2.34
CA ASN A 302 -15.16 -2.88 1.03
C ASN A 302 -13.66 -3.17 0.85
N VAL A 303 -13.05 -3.87 1.79
CA VAL A 303 -11.65 -4.27 1.72
C VAL A 303 -11.53 -5.73 1.28
N LYS A 304 -10.71 -5.98 0.26
CA LYS A 304 -10.36 -7.33 -0.22
C LYS A 304 -8.89 -7.59 0.09
N ILE A 305 -8.63 -8.64 0.86
CA ILE A 305 -7.28 -9.12 1.20
C ILE A 305 -7.16 -10.50 0.57
N MET A 306 -6.34 -10.64 -0.49
CA MET A 306 -6.38 -11.86 -1.28
C MET A 306 -4.99 -12.26 -1.80
N GLU A 307 -4.76 -13.58 -1.83
CA GLU A 307 -3.54 -14.16 -2.43
C GLU A 307 -2.24 -13.63 -1.81
N ASN A 308 -2.28 -13.13 -0.56
CA ASN A 308 -1.09 -12.70 0.14
C ASN A 308 -0.41 -13.88 0.84
N LYS A 309 0.91 -13.79 0.99
CA LYS A 309 1.71 -14.75 1.75
C LYS A 309 2.34 -14.07 2.95
N ILE A 310 1.83 -14.37 4.14
CA ILE A 310 2.27 -13.81 5.41
C ILE A 310 2.95 -14.91 6.23
N LEU A 311 4.22 -14.71 6.55
CA LEU A 311 5.06 -15.73 7.18
C LEU A 311 5.78 -15.18 8.42
N ASN A 312 5.79 -15.95 9.51
CA ASN A 312 6.56 -15.62 10.71
C ASN A 312 6.21 -14.21 11.23
N SER A 313 4.95 -13.97 11.55
CA SER A 313 4.48 -12.76 12.23
C SER A 313 4.11 -13.06 13.68
N ARG A 314 3.85 -12.07 14.53
CA ARG A 314 3.18 -12.32 15.79
C ARG A 314 1.72 -12.69 15.52
N ILE A 315 1.01 -11.85 14.79
CA ILE A 315 -0.34 -12.15 14.28
C ILE A 315 -0.35 -11.92 12.77
N GLY A 316 -0.88 -12.89 12.00
CA GLY A 316 -0.93 -12.79 10.53
C GLY A 316 -1.91 -11.73 10.06
N ILE A 317 -3.16 -11.77 10.53
CA ILE A 317 -4.17 -10.75 10.27
C ILE A 317 -5.03 -10.50 11.50
N CYS A 318 -5.35 -9.24 11.78
CA CYS A 318 -6.25 -8.83 12.85
C CYS A 318 -6.87 -7.44 12.61
N ARG A 319 -7.78 -7.06 13.48
CA ARG A 319 -8.16 -5.67 13.71
C ARG A 319 -7.15 -5.03 14.68
N TYR A 320 -6.89 -3.76 14.50
CA TYR A 320 -6.03 -2.99 15.40
C TYR A 320 -6.67 -1.64 15.67
N TYR A 321 -7.10 -1.43 16.91
CA TYR A 321 -7.84 -0.27 17.40
C TYR A 321 -9.26 -0.04 16.85
N GLY A 322 -10.09 0.48 17.74
CA GLY A 322 -11.32 1.19 17.49
C GLY A 322 -12.56 0.31 17.34
N ASP A 323 -13.68 0.79 17.89
CA ASP A 323 -14.98 0.10 17.89
C ASP A 323 -15.84 0.43 16.67
N TYR A 324 -15.28 1.16 15.69
CA TYR A 324 -16.01 1.53 14.48
C TYR A 324 -16.12 0.36 13.50
N PRO A 325 -17.18 0.31 12.71
CA PRO A 325 -17.47 -0.86 11.92
C PRO A 325 -16.43 -1.12 10.85
N LEU A 326 -16.08 -2.40 10.71
CA LEU A 326 -15.45 -2.99 9.55
C LEU A 326 -16.57 -3.65 8.73
N ILE A 327 -16.81 -3.17 7.51
CA ILE A 327 -17.96 -3.57 6.69
C ILE A 327 -17.48 -4.18 5.39
N ASN A 328 -18.05 -5.33 5.00
CA ASN A 328 -17.73 -6.01 3.75
C ASN A 328 -16.22 -6.28 3.58
N ILE A 329 -15.63 -6.91 4.60
CA ILE A 329 -14.24 -7.34 4.58
C ILE A 329 -14.17 -8.76 4.02
N LYS A 330 -13.30 -8.99 3.04
CA LYS A 330 -13.09 -10.31 2.42
C LYS A 330 -11.62 -10.69 2.48
N VAL A 331 -11.34 -11.85 3.05
CA VAL A 331 -9.99 -12.41 3.22
C VAL A 331 -9.96 -13.72 2.45
N ILE A 332 -9.32 -13.76 1.28
CA ILE A 332 -9.51 -14.82 0.29
C ILE A 332 -8.17 -15.39 -0.19
N ASN A 333 -8.03 -16.71 -0.18
CA ASN A 333 -6.87 -17.43 -0.74
C ASN A 333 -5.52 -16.96 -0.18
N ASN A 334 -5.45 -16.50 1.07
CA ASN A 334 -4.19 -16.09 1.68
C ASN A 334 -3.49 -17.26 2.36
N PHE A 335 -2.17 -17.14 2.52
CA PHE A 335 -1.33 -18.02 3.32
C PHE A 335 -0.84 -17.27 4.55
N PHE A 336 -1.32 -17.67 5.73
CA PHE A 336 -0.88 -17.19 7.03
C PHE A 336 -0.14 -18.32 7.72
N ILE A 337 1.18 -18.26 7.78
CA ILE A 337 1.99 -19.40 8.20
C ILE A 337 2.97 -19.02 9.30
N ASN A 338 3.00 -19.84 10.34
CA ASN A 338 4.00 -19.82 11.40
C ASN A 338 4.00 -18.50 12.19
N SER A 339 2.82 -17.96 12.47
CA SER A 339 2.69 -16.85 13.42
C SER A 339 2.91 -17.32 14.85
N SER A 340 3.55 -16.50 15.68
CA SER A 340 3.85 -16.91 17.08
C SER A 340 2.59 -16.99 17.94
N GLU A 341 1.63 -16.11 17.74
CA GLU A 341 0.32 -16.14 18.42
C GLU A 341 -0.74 -16.74 17.48
N TYR A 342 -1.28 -15.96 16.54
CA TYR A 342 -2.34 -16.38 15.66
C TYR A 342 -2.01 -16.10 14.19
N ASP A 343 -2.29 -17.05 13.31
CA ASP A 343 -2.29 -16.81 11.87
C ASP A 343 -3.48 -15.93 11.46
N ILE A 344 -4.65 -16.19 12.06
CA ILE A 344 -5.85 -15.37 11.92
C ILE A 344 -6.43 -15.09 13.31
N LEU A 345 -6.51 -13.82 13.67
CA LEU A 345 -7.34 -13.33 14.77
C LEU A 345 -8.57 -12.64 14.17
N ALA A 346 -9.69 -13.36 14.18
CA ALA A 346 -10.94 -12.90 13.59
C ALA A 346 -11.79 -12.11 14.61
N ASP A 347 -11.30 -10.95 14.99
CA ASP A 347 -11.92 -9.99 15.91
C ASP A 347 -12.79 -8.93 15.20
N PHE A 348 -13.11 -9.17 13.93
CA PHE A 348 -13.94 -8.32 13.07
C PHE A 348 -14.87 -9.13 12.17
N PRO A 349 -16.03 -8.57 11.76
CA PRO A 349 -16.92 -9.24 10.84
C PRO A 349 -16.29 -9.35 9.45
N GLY A 350 -16.29 -10.53 8.84
CA GLY A 350 -15.68 -10.73 7.54
C GLY A 350 -15.94 -12.11 6.95
N LEU A 351 -15.73 -12.21 5.63
CA LEU A 351 -15.74 -13.48 4.92
C LEU A 351 -14.30 -13.95 4.72
N PHE A 352 -13.95 -15.07 5.32
CA PHE A 352 -12.68 -15.76 5.15
C PHE A 352 -12.88 -16.98 4.24
N LEU A 353 -12.34 -16.92 3.03
CA LEU A 353 -12.56 -17.93 2.00
C LEU A 353 -11.24 -18.55 1.55
N ASN A 354 -11.15 -19.89 1.60
CA ASN A 354 -10.02 -20.69 1.10
C ASN A 354 -8.64 -20.22 1.60
N ASN A 355 -8.54 -19.76 2.83
CA ASN A 355 -7.25 -19.40 3.40
C ASN A 355 -6.49 -20.64 3.89
N THR A 356 -5.18 -20.55 3.96
CA THR A 356 -4.32 -21.58 4.54
C THR A 356 -3.65 -21.03 5.80
N ILE A 357 -3.70 -21.78 6.89
CA ILE A 357 -3.07 -21.46 8.18
C ILE A 357 -2.15 -22.58 8.62
N THR A 358 -1.29 -22.35 9.60
CA THR A 358 -0.33 -23.35 10.11
C THR A 358 -1.07 -24.59 10.62
N ASP A 359 -1.93 -24.40 11.61
CA ASP A 359 -2.78 -25.41 12.22
C ASP A 359 -4.01 -24.76 12.88
N ALA A 360 -4.93 -25.56 13.38
CA ALA A 360 -6.19 -25.09 13.95
C ALA A 360 -6.01 -24.17 15.17
N SER A 361 -4.97 -24.40 15.99
CA SER A 361 -4.69 -23.57 17.16
C SER A 361 -4.25 -22.15 16.83
N LYS A 362 -3.92 -21.87 15.55
CA LYS A 362 -3.54 -20.56 15.05
C LYS A 362 -4.72 -19.73 14.51
N LEU A 363 -5.93 -20.26 14.61
CA LEU A 363 -7.18 -19.55 14.35
C LEU A 363 -7.85 -19.17 15.66
N ARG A 364 -8.12 -17.88 15.86
CA ARG A 364 -8.93 -17.39 16.97
C ARG A 364 -10.10 -16.56 16.43
N ILE A 365 -11.30 -16.87 16.90
CA ILE A 365 -12.54 -16.18 16.52
C ILE A 365 -13.04 -15.39 17.74
N GLU A 366 -13.16 -14.08 17.61
CA GLU A 366 -13.69 -13.20 18.65
C GLU A 366 -14.94 -12.44 18.16
N ASN A 367 -15.30 -12.59 16.89
CA ASN A 367 -16.45 -11.92 16.31
C ASN A 367 -17.41 -12.92 15.67
N SER A 368 -18.60 -13.04 16.25
CA SER A 368 -19.63 -13.98 15.81
C SER A 368 -20.19 -13.70 14.40
N ALA A 369 -19.93 -12.55 13.82
CA ALA A 369 -20.34 -12.21 12.44
C ALA A 369 -19.29 -12.59 11.38
N THR A 370 -18.25 -13.33 11.77
CA THR A 370 -17.21 -13.83 10.87
C THR A 370 -17.64 -15.17 10.26
N LEU A 371 -17.41 -15.32 8.97
CA LEU A 371 -17.74 -16.54 8.22
C LEU A 371 -16.47 -17.15 7.63
N PHE A 372 -16.26 -18.45 7.87
CA PHE A 372 -15.15 -19.22 7.30
C PHE A 372 -15.68 -20.28 6.33
N ILE A 373 -15.11 -20.33 5.12
CA ILE A 373 -15.42 -21.34 4.10
C ILE A 373 -14.11 -21.83 3.49
N GLY A 374 -13.90 -23.15 3.46
CA GLY A 374 -12.75 -23.78 2.80
C GLY A 374 -11.38 -23.37 3.38
N THR A 375 -11.34 -22.85 4.61
CA THR A 375 -10.06 -22.60 5.31
C THR A 375 -9.43 -23.93 5.71
N LYS A 376 -8.13 -24.08 5.47
CA LYS A 376 -7.42 -25.33 5.75
C LYS A 376 -6.06 -25.09 6.41
N THR A 377 -5.57 -26.11 7.07
CA THR A 377 -4.20 -26.12 7.59
C THR A 377 -3.18 -26.44 6.49
N VAL A 378 -1.91 -26.24 6.77
CA VAL A 378 -0.81 -26.66 5.88
C VAL A 378 -0.84 -28.18 5.64
N SER A 379 -1.26 -28.97 6.63
CA SER A 379 -1.43 -30.43 6.51
C SER A 379 -2.66 -30.84 5.67
N GLY A 380 -3.49 -29.89 5.26
CA GLY A 380 -4.68 -30.15 4.44
C GLY A 380 -5.96 -30.40 5.23
N GLN A 381 -5.94 -30.34 6.56
CA GLN A 381 -7.14 -30.43 7.39
C GLN A 381 -8.03 -29.21 7.11
N ILE A 382 -9.28 -29.47 6.72
CA ILE A 382 -10.28 -28.41 6.54
C ILE A 382 -10.74 -27.93 7.93
N ILE A 383 -10.87 -26.62 8.08
CA ILE A 383 -11.35 -25.97 9.28
C ILE A 383 -12.68 -25.29 8.95
N LEU A 384 -13.74 -25.79 9.55
CA LEU A 384 -15.08 -25.23 9.45
C LEU A 384 -15.59 -24.93 10.86
N PRO A 385 -15.29 -23.72 11.41
CA PRO A 385 -15.75 -23.39 12.75
C PRO A 385 -17.28 -23.50 12.84
N GLY A 386 -17.75 -24.17 13.88
CA GLY A 386 -19.17 -24.48 14.04
C GLY A 386 -19.59 -25.88 13.54
N ASP A 387 -18.72 -26.59 12.85
CA ASP A 387 -18.85 -28.03 12.56
C ASP A 387 -18.25 -28.82 13.73
N LEU A 388 -19.08 -29.13 14.73
CA LEU A 388 -18.62 -29.77 15.96
C LEU A 388 -18.44 -31.28 15.84
N ASN A 389 -19.16 -31.90 14.89
CA ASN A 389 -19.09 -33.33 14.64
C ASN A 389 -18.09 -33.70 13.54
N ASN A 390 -17.43 -32.71 12.90
CA ASN A 390 -16.45 -32.86 11.83
C ASN A 390 -17.00 -33.63 10.58
N ASP A 391 -18.26 -33.42 10.24
CA ASP A 391 -18.86 -34.01 9.04
C ASP A 391 -18.78 -33.11 7.80
N LEU A 392 -18.09 -31.98 7.92
CA LEU A 392 -17.88 -30.94 6.91
C LEU A 392 -19.17 -30.19 6.54
N MET A 393 -20.15 -30.19 7.42
CA MET A 393 -21.42 -29.48 7.26
C MET A 393 -21.82 -28.82 8.58
N ILE A 394 -22.28 -27.59 8.53
CA ILE A 394 -22.91 -26.94 9.69
C ILE A 394 -24.40 -27.16 9.61
N ASN A 395 -24.94 -27.96 10.53
CA ASN A 395 -26.34 -28.38 10.51
C ASN A 395 -26.96 -28.43 11.92
N ILE A 396 -28.14 -29.02 12.05
CA ILE A 396 -28.86 -29.08 13.33
C ILE A 396 -28.12 -29.89 14.40
N ILE A 397 -27.24 -30.81 14.00
CA ILE A 397 -26.48 -31.63 14.93
C ILE A 397 -25.48 -30.75 15.68
N ASP A 398 -24.83 -29.83 14.97
CA ASP A 398 -23.87 -28.89 15.56
C ASP A 398 -24.55 -27.91 16.52
N VAL A 399 -25.71 -27.40 16.14
CA VAL A 399 -26.52 -26.57 17.05
C VAL A 399 -26.85 -27.34 18.33
N ALA A 400 -27.21 -28.62 18.21
CA ALA A 400 -27.52 -29.47 19.37
C ALA A 400 -26.27 -29.70 20.23
N LEU A 401 -25.09 -29.90 19.65
CA LEU A 401 -23.85 -30.11 20.37
C LEU A 401 -23.44 -28.85 21.16
N VAL A 402 -23.59 -27.66 20.62
CA VAL A 402 -23.40 -26.41 21.39
C VAL A 402 -24.43 -26.29 22.50
N ALA A 403 -25.70 -26.60 22.21
CA ALA A 403 -26.77 -26.50 23.20
C ALA A 403 -26.58 -27.42 24.42
N ILE A 404 -25.99 -28.61 24.24
CA ILE A 404 -25.66 -29.53 25.35
C ILE A 404 -24.67 -28.91 26.33
N SER A 405 -23.74 -28.10 25.81
CA SER A 405 -22.69 -27.43 26.62
C SER A 405 -23.07 -25.99 27.03
N PHE A 406 -24.26 -25.53 26.68
CA PHE A 406 -24.71 -24.19 26.94
C PHE A 406 -24.71 -23.81 28.43
N GLY A 407 -24.21 -22.61 28.75
CA GLY A 407 -24.09 -22.08 30.10
C GLY A 407 -22.86 -22.61 30.86
N SER A 408 -21.98 -23.39 30.21
CA SER A 408 -20.76 -23.89 30.81
C SER A 408 -19.56 -22.97 30.51
N SER A 409 -18.55 -23.08 31.39
CA SER A 409 -17.25 -22.41 31.24
C SER A 409 -16.15 -23.45 31.54
N GLU A 410 -14.90 -23.07 31.28
CA GLU A 410 -13.76 -23.93 31.53
C GLU A 410 -13.78 -24.49 32.99
N GLY A 411 -13.60 -25.81 33.12
CA GLY A 411 -13.69 -26.54 34.37
C GLY A 411 -15.09 -27.01 34.75
N HIS A 412 -16.15 -26.65 34.03
CA HIS A 412 -17.49 -27.15 34.23
C HIS A 412 -17.64 -28.59 33.65
N PRO A 413 -18.39 -29.51 34.27
CA PRO A 413 -18.54 -30.89 33.78
C PRO A 413 -19.06 -31.01 32.34
N ASN A 414 -19.87 -30.06 31.92
CA ASN A 414 -20.44 -30.03 30.56
C ASN A 414 -19.60 -29.16 29.57
N TRP A 415 -18.42 -28.70 30.01
CA TRP A 415 -17.55 -27.94 29.15
C TRP A 415 -17.09 -28.75 27.95
N ASN A 416 -17.26 -28.18 26.77
CA ASN A 416 -16.73 -28.71 25.51
C ASN A 416 -16.00 -27.57 24.79
N GLU A 417 -14.68 -27.64 24.78
CA GLU A 417 -13.83 -26.62 24.16
C GLU A 417 -14.21 -26.34 22.68
N ALA A 418 -14.63 -27.36 21.94
CA ALA A 418 -15.06 -27.20 20.55
C ALA A 418 -16.37 -26.40 20.40
N ALA A 419 -17.18 -26.34 21.46
CA ALA A 419 -18.43 -25.58 21.47
C ALA A 419 -18.27 -24.12 21.90
N ASP A 420 -17.13 -23.73 22.47
CA ASP A 420 -16.70 -22.33 22.69
C ASP A 420 -16.08 -21.83 21.38
N ILE A 421 -16.93 -21.58 20.37
CA ILE A 421 -16.52 -21.21 19.01
C ILE A 421 -15.95 -19.81 18.99
N ILE A 422 -16.50 -18.92 19.83
CA ILE A 422 -16.06 -17.52 19.96
C ILE A 422 -14.83 -17.40 20.85
N GLN A 423 -14.43 -18.48 21.52
CA GLN A 423 -13.22 -18.57 22.34
C GLN A 423 -13.12 -17.47 23.43
N ASP A 424 -14.26 -17.14 24.03
CA ASP A 424 -14.33 -16.18 25.14
C ASP A 424 -14.36 -16.85 26.53
N GLY A 425 -14.25 -18.19 26.59
CA GLY A 425 -14.22 -18.98 27.79
C GLY A 425 -15.61 -19.30 28.37
N GLN A 426 -16.68 -19.03 27.62
CA GLN A 426 -18.06 -19.32 27.98
C GLN A 426 -18.81 -19.85 26.76
N ILE A 427 -19.58 -20.91 26.93
CA ILE A 427 -20.48 -21.40 25.90
C ILE A 427 -21.84 -20.74 26.09
N ASP A 428 -22.11 -19.72 25.32
CA ASP A 428 -23.30 -18.87 25.49
C ASP A 428 -24.08 -18.65 24.16
N ILE A 429 -24.94 -17.65 24.15
CA ILE A 429 -25.77 -17.32 22.99
C ILE A 429 -24.94 -16.89 21.77
N LYS A 430 -23.70 -16.45 21.94
CA LYS A 430 -22.82 -16.06 20.84
C LYS A 430 -22.41 -17.28 20.02
N ASP A 431 -22.07 -18.39 20.70
CA ASP A 431 -21.67 -19.64 20.05
C ASP A 431 -22.82 -20.26 19.27
N ILE A 432 -24.01 -20.37 19.92
CA ILE A 432 -25.22 -20.83 19.23
C ILE A 432 -25.55 -19.93 18.03
N SER A 433 -25.45 -18.62 18.21
CA SER A 433 -25.71 -17.67 17.12
C SER A 433 -24.73 -17.81 15.98
N TYR A 434 -23.47 -18.15 16.26
CA TYR A 434 -22.47 -18.42 15.24
C TYR A 434 -22.88 -19.64 14.40
N VAL A 435 -23.18 -20.78 15.03
CA VAL A 435 -23.58 -22.01 14.34
C VAL A 435 -24.89 -21.78 13.55
N ALA A 436 -25.89 -21.16 14.19
CA ALA A 436 -27.18 -20.91 13.55
C ALA A 436 -27.06 -19.98 12.32
N ARG A 437 -26.21 -18.97 12.38
CA ARG A 437 -25.98 -18.06 11.23
C ARG A 437 -25.28 -18.76 10.07
N ASN A 438 -24.42 -19.72 10.37
CA ASN A 438 -23.64 -20.46 9.38
C ASN A 438 -24.32 -21.78 8.98
N PHE A 439 -25.56 -22.00 9.40
CA PHE A 439 -26.34 -23.21 9.10
C PHE A 439 -26.46 -23.46 7.59
N GLY A 440 -26.19 -24.69 7.16
CA GLY A 440 -26.24 -25.11 5.77
C GLY A 440 -24.94 -24.90 4.99
N ILE A 441 -23.88 -24.40 5.63
CA ILE A 441 -22.55 -24.32 5.00
C ILE A 441 -21.96 -25.72 4.91
N ILE A 442 -21.38 -26.01 3.75
CA ILE A 442 -20.62 -27.24 3.44
C ILE A 442 -19.21 -26.81 3.05
N ALA A 443 -18.19 -27.47 3.60
CA ALA A 443 -16.77 -27.18 3.37
C ALA A 443 -16.28 -27.66 2.00
#